data_ba16e6dab941807456469f964604f959
#
_entry.id   ba16e6dab941807456469f964604f959
#
_cell.length_a   1.000
_cell.length_b   1.000
_cell.length_c   1.000
_cell.angle_alpha   90.00
_cell.angle_beta   90.00
_cell.angle_gamma   90.00
#
_symmetry.space_group_name_H-M   'P 1'
#
loop_
_entity.id
_entity.type
_entity.pdbx_description
1 polymer ?
#
loop_
_entity_poly.entity_id
_entity_poly.type
_entity_poly.pdbx_seq_one_letter_code
_entity_poly.pdbx_strand_id
1 'polypeptide(L)'
;MKIGDLIVQYRTSHGLSQRQFASACGLSNGYISMLERGKNPATNKPVTPTIPQLKKLANGMCTTLMDLLDQVDDMPIDLNGQESDLPVQLSVFSQGDAWELSPEEQDLIRKYRCLDNRGQSAVLNTLEHEYSSLPGNKAGTPAKEA
;
A
#
# COMPACT_ATOMS: atom_id res chain seq x y z
N MET A 1 -4.61 -16.98 13.39
CA MET A 1 -5.12 -15.60 13.65
C MET A 1 -6.04 -15.20 12.50
N LYS A 2 -7.12 -14.48 12.76
CA LYS A 2 -7.99 -13.99 11.68
C LYS A 2 -7.38 -12.75 11.02
N ILE A 3 -7.67 -12.56 9.74
CA ILE A 3 -7.15 -11.38 8.99
C ILE A 3 -7.52 -10.04 9.64
N GLY A 4 -8.71 -9.96 10.22
CA GLY A 4 -9.16 -8.77 10.92
C GLY A 4 -8.33 -8.45 12.17
N ASP A 5 -8.00 -9.46 12.95
CA ASP A 5 -7.16 -9.30 14.15
C ASP A 5 -5.74 -8.85 13.77
N LEU A 6 -5.20 -9.42 12.68
CA LEU A 6 -3.89 -9.05 12.14
C LEU A 6 -3.85 -7.58 11.68
N ILE A 7 -4.90 -7.13 10.99
CA ILE A 7 -5.05 -5.73 10.56
C ILE A 7 -5.08 -4.79 11.78
N VAL A 8 -5.91 -5.11 12.78
CA VAL A 8 -6.01 -4.31 14.02
C VAL A 8 -4.67 -4.25 14.74
N GLN A 9 -4.00 -5.38 14.89
CA GLN A 9 -2.69 -5.46 15.55
C GLN A 9 -1.65 -4.61 14.82
N TYR A 10 -1.57 -4.74 13.49
CA TYR A 10 -0.62 -3.99 12.68
C TYR A 10 -0.86 -2.48 12.79
N ARG A 11 -2.07 -2.01 12.51
CA ARG A 11 -2.37 -0.58 12.53
C ARG A 11 -2.22 0.05 13.92
N THR A 12 -2.56 -0.69 14.97
CA THR A 12 -2.41 -0.21 16.35
C THR A 12 -0.94 -0.08 16.73
N SER A 13 -0.10 -1.06 16.37
CA SER A 13 1.34 -0.99 16.64
C SER A 13 2.05 0.15 15.88
N HIS A 14 1.50 0.56 14.74
CA HIS A 14 2.02 1.67 13.92
C HIS A 14 1.27 3.00 14.17
N GLY A 15 0.33 3.04 15.11
CA GLY A 15 -0.45 4.24 15.41
C GLY A 15 -1.35 4.71 14.27
N LEU A 16 -1.77 3.80 13.40
CA LEU A 16 -2.60 4.11 12.23
C LEU A 16 -4.08 3.99 12.53
N SER A 17 -4.87 4.97 12.10
CA SER A 17 -6.33 4.84 12.05
C SER A 17 -6.76 3.89 10.93
N GLN A 18 -7.97 3.35 10.99
CA GLN A 18 -8.54 2.54 9.89
C GLN A 18 -8.44 3.25 8.54
N ARG A 19 -8.72 4.56 8.51
CA ARG A 19 -8.69 5.37 7.29
C ARG A 19 -7.27 5.51 6.72
N GLN A 20 -6.28 5.75 7.59
CA GLN A 20 -4.88 5.84 7.19
C GLN A 20 -4.36 4.50 6.67
N PHE A 21 -4.69 3.41 7.35
CA PHE A 21 -4.33 2.06 6.92
C PHE A 21 -5.00 1.70 5.58
N ALA A 22 -6.29 2.00 5.41
CA ALA A 22 -7.01 1.80 4.15
C ALA A 22 -6.33 2.54 2.98
N SER A 23 -5.94 3.79 3.21
CA SER A 23 -5.19 4.59 2.23
C SER A 23 -3.84 3.97 1.89
N ALA A 24 -3.09 3.49 2.88
CA ALA A 24 -1.80 2.82 2.68
C ALA A 24 -1.92 1.53 1.87
N CYS A 25 -3.03 0.79 2.04
CA CYS A 25 -3.31 -0.42 1.28
C CYS A 25 -3.93 -0.16 -0.10
N GLY A 26 -4.37 1.06 -0.39
CA GLY A 26 -5.18 1.35 -1.58
C GLY A 26 -6.54 0.66 -1.58
N LEU A 27 -7.15 0.54 -0.40
CA LEU A 27 -8.47 -0.05 -0.17
C LEU A 27 -9.42 0.97 0.47
N SER A 28 -10.73 0.74 0.37
CA SER A 28 -11.70 1.62 1.03
C SER A 28 -11.72 1.42 2.54
N ASN A 29 -11.98 2.50 3.29
CA ASN A 29 -12.12 2.42 4.75
C ASN A 29 -13.26 1.46 5.17
N GLY A 30 -14.37 1.46 4.44
CA GLY A 30 -15.47 0.54 4.67
C GLY A 30 -15.06 -0.93 4.53
N TYR A 31 -14.23 -1.23 3.54
CA TYR A 31 -13.71 -2.59 3.34
C TYR A 31 -12.77 -3.03 4.47
N ILE A 32 -11.87 -2.16 4.91
CA ILE A 32 -11.02 -2.45 6.08
C ILE A 32 -11.87 -2.69 7.33
N SER A 33 -12.88 -1.88 7.56
CA SER A 33 -13.82 -2.07 8.68
C SER A 33 -14.55 -3.42 8.61
N MET A 34 -14.95 -3.85 7.42
CA MET A 34 -15.57 -5.18 7.23
C MET A 34 -14.58 -6.32 7.50
N LEU A 35 -13.35 -6.19 7.06
CA LEU A 35 -12.30 -7.18 7.34
C LEU A 35 -12.00 -7.30 8.83
N GLU A 36 -11.88 -6.19 9.55
CA GLU A 36 -11.66 -6.18 10.99
C GLU A 36 -12.81 -6.83 11.77
N ARG A 37 -14.05 -6.62 11.32
CA ARG A 37 -15.24 -7.24 11.91
C ARG A 37 -15.44 -8.69 11.48
N GLY A 38 -14.78 -9.10 10.40
CA GLY A 38 -14.93 -10.44 9.81
C GLY A 38 -16.29 -10.68 9.13
N LYS A 39 -17.15 -9.67 9.05
CA LYS A 39 -18.51 -9.80 8.49
C LYS A 39 -18.89 -8.55 7.69
N ASN A 40 -19.63 -8.77 6.62
CA ASN A 40 -20.27 -7.69 5.87
C ASN A 40 -21.55 -7.25 6.62
N PRO A 41 -21.65 -5.97 7.02
CA PRO A 41 -22.79 -5.48 7.80
C PRO A 41 -24.12 -5.53 7.04
N ALA A 42 -24.11 -5.48 5.71
CA ALA A 42 -25.30 -5.53 4.89
C ALA A 42 -25.86 -6.94 4.70
N THR A 43 -24.99 -7.93 4.60
CA THR A 43 -25.40 -9.33 4.31
C THR A 43 -25.20 -10.28 5.48
N ASN A 44 -24.53 -9.84 6.54
CA ASN A 44 -24.10 -10.62 7.70
C ASN A 44 -23.27 -11.88 7.35
N LYS A 45 -22.76 -11.95 6.11
CA LYS A 45 -21.90 -13.03 5.64
C LYS A 45 -20.44 -12.75 6.00
N PRO A 46 -19.61 -13.78 6.17
CA PRO A 46 -18.17 -13.61 6.34
C PRO A 46 -17.58 -12.88 5.13
N VAL A 47 -16.61 -12.02 5.37
CA VAL A 47 -15.88 -11.33 4.30
C VAL A 47 -14.81 -12.27 3.77
N THR A 48 -14.86 -12.52 2.46
CA THR A 48 -13.89 -13.35 1.76
C THR A 48 -13.06 -12.46 0.84
N PRO A 49 -11.83 -12.10 1.23
CA PRO A 49 -10.99 -11.27 0.37
C PRO A 49 -10.48 -12.05 -0.84
N THR A 50 -10.31 -11.34 -1.95
CA THR A 50 -9.71 -11.88 -3.18
C THR A 50 -8.18 -11.79 -3.12
N ILE A 51 -7.49 -12.55 -3.98
CA ILE A 51 -6.02 -12.49 -4.07
C ILE A 51 -5.49 -11.07 -4.33
N PRO A 52 -6.07 -10.28 -5.27
CA PRO A 52 -5.65 -8.88 -5.45
C PRO A 52 -5.80 -8.03 -4.20
N GLN A 53 -6.87 -8.21 -3.43
CA GLN A 53 -7.10 -7.50 -2.17
C GLN A 53 -6.08 -7.90 -1.10
N LEU A 54 -5.74 -9.19 -1.02
CA LEU A 54 -4.71 -9.69 -0.11
C LEU A 54 -3.32 -9.14 -0.47
N LYS A 55 -2.99 -9.04 -1.77
CA LYS A 55 -1.76 -8.40 -2.22
C LYS A 55 -1.69 -6.92 -1.79
N LYS A 56 -2.79 -6.18 -1.92
CA LYS A 56 -2.88 -4.79 -1.46
C LYS A 56 -2.69 -4.67 0.06
N LEU A 57 -3.30 -5.57 0.83
CA LEU A 57 -3.09 -5.64 2.28
C LEU A 57 -1.63 -5.94 2.62
N ALA A 58 -1.04 -6.95 2.01
CA ALA A 58 0.36 -7.31 2.21
C ALA A 58 1.30 -6.12 1.90
N ASN A 59 1.06 -5.42 0.80
CA ASN A 59 1.82 -4.22 0.44
C ASN A 59 1.65 -3.10 1.48
N GLY A 60 0.43 -2.85 1.94
CA GLY A 60 0.16 -1.84 2.98
C GLY A 60 0.75 -2.20 4.35
N MET A 61 0.92 -3.49 4.62
CA MET A 61 1.56 -4.02 5.82
C MET A 61 3.06 -4.27 5.67
N CYS A 62 3.65 -3.88 4.53
CA CYS A 62 5.07 -4.07 4.24
C CYS A 62 5.54 -5.53 4.37
N THR A 63 4.67 -6.47 4.03
CA THR A 63 4.92 -7.91 4.08
C THR A 63 4.67 -8.56 2.71
N THR A 64 5.07 -9.81 2.55
CA THR A 64 4.74 -10.56 1.33
C THR A 64 3.36 -11.21 1.46
N LEU A 65 2.75 -11.56 0.31
CA LEU A 65 1.48 -12.29 0.33
C LEU A 65 1.61 -13.64 1.07
N MET A 66 2.75 -14.32 0.91
CA MET A 66 2.99 -15.61 1.59
C MET A 66 3.07 -15.42 3.09
N ASP A 67 3.85 -14.46 3.57
CA ASP A 67 3.95 -14.16 5.01
C ASP A 67 2.60 -13.74 5.61
N LEU A 68 1.78 -13.02 4.83
CA LEU A 68 0.42 -12.67 5.25
C LEU A 68 -0.45 -13.90 5.41
N LEU A 69 -0.39 -14.82 4.45
CA LEU A 69 -1.17 -16.06 4.47
C LEU A 69 -0.73 -17.01 5.57
N ASP A 70 0.57 -17.08 5.86
CA ASP A 70 1.13 -17.91 6.94
C ASP A 70 0.68 -17.45 8.34
N GLN A 71 0.40 -16.16 8.49
CA GLN A 71 -0.09 -15.59 9.75
C GLN A 71 -1.60 -15.72 9.95
N VAL A 72 -2.33 -16.05 8.89
CA VAL A 72 -3.80 -16.15 8.91
C VAL A 72 -4.23 -17.60 8.80
N ASP A 73 -4.88 -18.09 9.86
CA ASP A 73 -5.45 -19.44 9.90
C ASP A 73 -6.78 -19.49 9.13
N ASP A 74 -6.97 -20.54 8.33
CA ASP A 74 -8.25 -20.95 7.71
C ASP A 74 -9.10 -19.81 7.12
N MET A 75 -8.48 -18.95 6.30
CA MET A 75 -9.24 -17.93 5.61
C MET A 75 -9.78 -18.44 4.27
N PRO A 76 -11.10 -18.42 4.06
CA PRO A 76 -11.64 -18.68 2.73
C PRO A 76 -11.17 -17.55 1.78
N ILE A 77 -10.51 -17.92 0.69
CA ILE A 77 -10.04 -17.00 -0.35
C ILE A 77 -10.94 -17.15 -1.56
N ASP A 78 -11.45 -16.05 -2.08
CA ASP A 78 -12.18 -16.04 -3.34
C ASP A 78 -11.19 -16.04 -4.51
N LEU A 79 -11.02 -17.16 -5.15
CA LEU A 79 -10.15 -17.32 -6.32
C LEU A 79 -10.77 -16.75 -7.60
N ASN A 80 -12.10 -16.58 -7.62
CA ASN A 80 -12.85 -16.09 -8.79
C ASN A 80 -13.23 -14.61 -8.70
N GLY A 81 -12.77 -13.91 -7.67
CA GLY A 81 -13.06 -12.47 -7.47
C GLY A 81 -12.62 -11.65 -8.68
N GLN A 82 -13.57 -11.24 -9.50
CA GLN A 82 -13.32 -10.23 -10.52
C GLN A 82 -13.06 -8.88 -9.85
N GLU A 83 -12.14 -8.13 -10.39
CA GLU A 83 -11.74 -6.79 -9.92
C GLU A 83 -12.85 -5.72 -10.04
N SER A 84 -14.13 -6.10 -9.95
CA SER A 84 -15.26 -5.23 -10.30
C SER A 84 -15.63 -4.16 -9.24
N ASP A 85 -15.00 -4.12 -8.08
CA ASP A 85 -15.34 -3.16 -7.02
C ASP A 85 -14.23 -2.11 -6.73
N LEU A 86 -13.35 -1.87 -7.67
CA LEU A 86 -12.40 -0.76 -7.56
C LEU A 86 -12.97 0.47 -8.27
N PRO A 87 -13.03 1.63 -7.60
CA PRO A 87 -13.31 2.87 -8.32
C PRO A 87 -12.26 3.04 -9.42
N VAL A 88 -12.75 3.24 -10.62
CA VAL A 88 -12.08 3.26 -11.94
C VAL A 88 -10.95 4.33 -12.06
N GLN A 89 -10.42 4.85 -10.96
CA GLN A 89 -9.43 5.91 -11.00
C GLN A 89 -7.96 5.45 -10.94
N LEU A 90 -7.70 4.14 -10.88
CA LEU A 90 -6.32 3.64 -10.92
C LEU A 90 -5.92 3.04 -12.29
N SER A 91 -6.80 3.07 -13.28
CA SER A 91 -6.49 2.57 -14.62
C SER A 91 -5.69 3.54 -15.50
N VAL A 92 -5.35 4.72 -14.99
CA VAL A 92 -4.55 5.71 -15.74
C VAL A 92 -3.06 5.38 -15.74
N PHE A 93 -2.61 4.45 -14.91
CA PHE A 93 -1.20 4.02 -14.87
C PHE A 93 -0.89 2.75 -15.67
N SER A 94 -1.85 2.24 -16.46
CA SER A 94 -1.68 0.99 -17.25
C SER A 94 -1.29 1.20 -18.70
N GLN A 95 -1.13 2.41 -19.18
CA GLN A 95 -0.73 2.64 -20.57
C GLN A 95 0.31 3.75 -20.64
N GLY A 96 1.53 3.37 -20.69
CA GLY A 96 2.66 4.22 -20.97
C GLY A 96 3.84 3.86 -20.07
N ASP A 97 4.82 3.22 -20.67
CA ASP A 97 6.13 2.92 -20.11
C ASP A 97 6.05 2.23 -18.74
N ALA A 98 5.87 0.91 -18.77
CA ALA A 98 6.20 0.08 -17.64
C ALA A 98 7.70 0.25 -17.37
N TRP A 99 8.03 1.20 -16.50
CA TRP A 99 9.34 1.27 -15.89
C TRP A 99 9.48 -0.03 -15.11
N GLU A 100 10.10 -1.00 -15.74
CA GLU A 100 10.49 -2.23 -15.06
C GLU A 100 11.49 -1.84 -13.99
N LEU A 101 10.96 -1.59 -12.79
CA LEU A 101 11.78 -1.30 -11.62
C LEU A 101 12.69 -2.50 -11.36
N SER A 102 13.97 -2.25 -11.23
CA SER A 102 14.91 -3.28 -10.81
C SER A 102 14.50 -3.84 -9.43
N PRO A 103 14.91 -5.05 -9.07
CA PRO A 103 14.63 -5.62 -7.75
C PRO A 103 15.07 -4.70 -6.60
N GLU A 104 16.17 -3.96 -6.79
CA GLU A 104 16.70 -3.01 -5.82
C GLU A 104 15.78 -1.78 -5.65
N GLU A 105 15.24 -1.26 -6.76
CA GLU A 105 14.29 -0.15 -6.74
C GLU A 105 12.96 -0.56 -6.10
N GLN A 106 12.49 -1.76 -6.37
CA GLN A 106 11.29 -2.31 -5.73
C GLN A 106 11.47 -2.43 -4.22
N ASP A 107 12.64 -2.89 -3.76
CA ASP A 107 12.97 -3.02 -2.34
C ASP A 107 13.10 -1.64 -1.68
N LEU A 108 13.70 -0.68 -2.37
CA LEU A 108 13.80 0.71 -1.90
C LEU A 108 12.41 1.32 -1.69
N ILE A 109 11.51 1.19 -2.67
CA ILE A 109 10.14 1.69 -2.58
C ILE A 109 9.39 1.00 -1.43
N ARG A 110 9.56 -0.31 -1.27
CA ARG A 110 8.96 -1.05 -0.16
C ARG A 110 9.41 -0.49 1.19
N LYS A 111 10.70 -0.36 1.40
CA LYS A 111 11.29 0.20 2.63
C LYS A 111 10.83 1.63 2.88
N TYR A 112 10.81 2.47 1.84
CA TYR A 112 10.32 3.84 1.94
C TYR A 112 8.87 3.92 2.42
N ARG A 113 7.99 3.06 1.90
CA ARG A 113 6.57 3.02 2.30
C ARG A 113 6.36 2.56 3.74
N CYS A 114 7.30 1.79 4.29
CA CYS A 114 7.25 1.31 5.67
C CYS A 114 7.71 2.36 6.70
N LEU A 115 8.35 3.43 6.26
CA LEU A 115 8.81 4.50 7.14
C LEU A 115 7.63 5.38 7.60
N ASP A 116 7.76 5.90 8.81
CA ASP A 116 6.89 6.97 9.30
C ASP A 116 7.14 8.28 8.52
N ASN A 117 6.28 9.28 8.71
CA ASN A 117 6.39 10.57 8.01
C ASN A 117 7.75 11.22 8.21
N ARG A 118 8.37 11.08 9.38
CA ARG A 118 9.69 11.62 9.68
C ARG A 118 10.79 10.91 8.89
N GLY A 119 10.73 9.58 8.85
CA GLY A 119 11.66 8.76 8.08
C GLY A 119 11.53 8.99 6.58
N GLN A 120 10.31 9.11 6.06
CA GLN A 120 10.06 9.44 4.65
C GLN A 120 10.62 10.82 4.28
N SER A 121 10.40 11.83 5.13
CA SER A 121 10.96 13.16 4.92
C SER A 121 12.49 13.17 4.94
N ALA A 122 13.11 12.42 5.83
CA ALA A 122 14.56 12.29 5.88
C ALA A 122 15.14 11.66 4.61
N VAL A 123 14.51 10.60 4.12
CA VAL A 123 14.92 9.93 2.85
C VAL A 123 14.77 10.88 1.67
N LEU A 124 13.64 11.59 1.56
CA LEU A 124 13.41 12.54 0.47
C LEU A 124 14.41 13.69 0.49
N ASN A 125 14.70 14.27 1.65
CA ASN A 125 15.68 15.34 1.78
C ASN A 125 17.08 14.89 1.37
N THR A 126 17.48 13.69 1.76
CA THR A 126 18.78 13.12 1.39
C THR A 126 18.82 12.84 -0.11
N LEU A 127 17.76 12.26 -0.67
CA LEU A 127 17.67 11.98 -2.09
C LEU A 127 17.76 13.27 -2.93
N GLU A 128 17.02 14.29 -2.52
CA GLU A 128 17.02 15.59 -3.21
C GLU A 128 18.37 16.31 -3.14
N HIS A 129 19.05 16.21 -2.00
CA HIS A 129 20.41 16.73 -1.83
C HIS A 129 21.40 16.02 -2.77
N GLU A 130 21.39 14.69 -2.80
CA GLU A 130 22.28 13.92 -3.67
C GLU A 130 21.95 14.12 -5.16
N TYR A 131 20.65 14.16 -5.50
CA TYR A 131 20.20 14.41 -6.88
C TYR A 131 20.62 15.78 -7.40
N SER A 132 20.54 16.82 -6.56
CA SER A 132 20.98 18.18 -6.90
C SER A 132 22.51 18.32 -7.02
N SER A 133 23.25 17.41 -6.39
CA SER A 133 24.72 17.38 -6.43
C SER A 133 25.29 16.74 -7.69
N LEU A 134 24.45 16.08 -8.50
CA LEU A 134 24.87 15.44 -9.74
C LEU A 134 25.27 16.47 -10.80
N PRO A 135 26.43 16.29 -11.47
CA PRO A 135 26.99 17.28 -12.40
C PRO A 135 26.16 17.52 -13.68
N GLY A 136 25.09 16.75 -13.91
CA GLY A 136 24.18 16.90 -15.04
C GLY A 136 22.85 17.58 -14.72
N ASN A 137 22.56 17.81 -13.46
CA ASN A 137 21.22 18.21 -13.01
C ASN A 137 21.20 19.56 -12.28
N LYS A 138 22.04 20.49 -12.71
CA LYS A 138 21.83 21.90 -12.37
C LYS A 138 20.55 22.35 -13.08
N ALA A 139 19.41 22.05 -12.46
CA ALA A 139 18.14 22.60 -12.86
C ALA A 139 18.30 24.10 -12.95
N GLY A 140 18.12 24.62 -14.15
CA GLY A 140 18.13 26.04 -14.38
C GLY A 140 17.20 26.70 -13.40
N THR A 141 17.71 27.60 -12.60
CA THR A 141 16.94 28.59 -11.88
C THR A 141 15.95 29.17 -12.90
N PRO A 142 14.63 29.12 -12.67
CA PRO A 142 13.75 29.87 -13.55
C PRO A 142 14.17 31.31 -13.49
N ALA A 143 14.62 31.81 -14.61
CA ALA A 143 14.93 33.22 -14.74
C ALA A 143 13.67 33.97 -14.36
N LYS A 144 13.72 34.72 -13.26
CA LYS A 144 12.74 35.75 -12.99
C LYS A 144 12.92 36.77 -14.09
N GLU A 145 12.13 36.71 -15.13
CA GLU A 145 11.92 37.86 -15.99
C GLU A 145 11.22 38.91 -15.14
N ALA A 146 11.95 39.94 -14.89
CA ALA A 146 11.41 41.15 -14.35
C ALA A 146 10.60 41.90 -15.44
#